data_fa32950dc8cfca82e27dae8fd4cbdbb7
#
_entry.id   fa32950dc8cfca82e27dae8fd4cbdbb7
#
_cell.length_a   1.000
_cell.length_b   1.000
_cell.length_c   1.000
_cell.angle_alpha   90.00
_cell.angle_beta   90.00
_cell.angle_gamma   90.00
#
_symmetry.space_group_name_H-M   'P 1'
#
loop_
_entity.id
_entity.type
_entity.pdbx_description
1 polymer ?
#
loop_
_entity_poly.entity_id
_entity_poly.type
_entity_poly.pdbx_seq_one_letter_code
_entity_poly.pdbx_strand_id
1 'polypeptide(L)'
;MEKPVIDFVVKYVKKMVPSWEIKGSISFKEALKGGAQLPFEEVPMKKDDIAFLQYTGGMTGVPQGAMLTHQNILANIAQALAWVKSILSIGEETSVGALPFYHIFSLTVFCFCFMALGETCFLIINPRDIKGFINSL
;
A
#
# COMPACT_ATOMS: atom_id res chain seq x y z
N MET A 1 -6.36 -20.56 10.45
CA MET A 1 -5.61 -20.34 11.73
C MET A 1 -5.86 -18.90 12.16
N GLU A 2 -6.30 -18.68 13.39
CA GLU A 2 -6.62 -17.32 13.87
C GLU A 2 -5.35 -16.47 13.99
N LYS A 3 -5.44 -15.18 13.59
CA LYS A 3 -4.35 -14.21 13.64
C LYS A 3 -3.51 -14.25 14.93
N PRO A 4 -4.11 -14.33 16.14
CA PRO A 4 -3.34 -14.36 17.39
C PRO A 4 -2.40 -15.56 17.52
N VAL A 5 -2.77 -16.70 16.96
CA VAL A 5 -1.95 -17.93 17.00
C VAL A 5 -0.73 -17.80 16.09
N ILE A 6 -0.91 -17.20 14.91
CA ILE A 6 0.18 -16.96 13.97
C ILE A 6 1.18 -15.97 14.59
N ASP A 7 0.70 -14.88 15.16
CA ASP A 7 1.55 -13.86 15.79
C ASP A 7 2.34 -14.45 16.96
N PHE A 8 1.71 -15.30 17.78
CA PHE A 8 2.39 -16.00 18.86
C PHE A 8 3.49 -16.94 18.35
N VAL A 9 3.19 -17.74 17.31
CA VAL A 9 4.17 -18.67 16.73
C VAL A 9 5.34 -17.91 16.11
N VAL A 10 5.10 -16.85 15.38
CA VAL A 10 6.14 -16.04 14.73
C VAL A 10 7.04 -15.36 15.78
N LYS A 11 6.44 -14.82 16.82
CA LYS A 11 7.18 -14.04 17.85
C LYS A 11 7.93 -14.92 18.83
N TYR A 12 7.27 -15.98 19.35
CA TYR A 12 7.80 -16.73 20.49
C TYR A 12 8.37 -18.10 20.11
N VAL A 13 7.80 -18.77 19.10
CA VAL A 13 8.26 -20.10 18.66
C VAL A 13 9.36 -19.97 17.61
N LYS A 14 9.10 -19.24 16.54
CA LYS A 14 10.07 -19.04 15.44
C LYS A 14 11.09 -17.94 15.74
N LYS A 15 10.86 -17.11 16.75
CA LYS A 15 11.72 -15.97 17.13
C LYS A 15 12.13 -15.10 15.93
N MET A 16 11.21 -14.92 14.97
CA MET A 16 11.48 -14.14 13.76
C MET A 16 11.39 -12.63 14.00
N VAL A 17 10.84 -12.22 15.14
CA VAL A 17 10.79 -10.80 15.54
C VAL A 17 11.92 -10.58 16.54
N PRO A 18 12.98 -9.86 16.19
CA PRO A 18 14.05 -9.52 17.13
C PRO A 18 13.50 -8.64 18.25
N SER A 19 14.13 -8.71 19.42
CA SER A 19 13.83 -7.76 20.50
C SER A 19 14.30 -6.36 20.07
N TRP A 20 13.44 -5.37 20.27
CA TRP A 20 13.76 -3.99 19.97
C TRP A 20 13.25 -3.09 21.08
N GLU A 21 13.95 -2.01 21.32
CA GLU A 21 13.55 -0.94 22.21
C GLU A 21 13.83 0.39 21.51
N ILE A 22 12.79 1.14 21.21
CA ILE A 22 12.90 2.47 20.61
C ILE A 22 12.30 3.45 21.62
N LYS A 23 13.17 4.23 22.25
CA LYS A 23 12.75 5.22 23.25
C LYS A 23 11.77 6.22 22.63
N GLY A 24 10.62 6.39 23.29
CA GLY A 24 9.57 7.32 22.82
C GLY A 24 8.68 6.75 21.70
N SER A 25 8.82 5.47 21.33
CA SER A 25 7.90 4.84 20.37
C SER A 25 6.51 4.69 20.98
N ILE A 26 5.50 4.91 20.13
CA ILE A 26 4.09 4.70 20.47
C ILE A 26 3.63 3.48 19.64
N SER A 27 2.92 2.55 20.27
CA SER A 27 2.38 1.40 19.55
C SER A 27 1.30 1.82 18.57
N PHE A 28 1.16 1.11 17.44
CA PHE A 28 0.14 1.39 16.43
C PHE A 28 -1.29 1.41 17.03
N LYS A 29 -1.57 0.50 17.97
CA LYS A 29 -2.87 0.44 18.65
C LYS A 29 -3.13 1.67 19.51
N GLU A 30 -2.12 2.14 20.22
CA GLU A 30 -2.22 3.36 21.05
C GLU A 30 -2.41 4.60 20.17
N ALA A 31 -1.66 4.70 19.07
CA ALA A 31 -1.83 5.79 18.11
C ALA A 31 -3.25 5.81 17.51
N LEU A 32 -3.79 4.66 17.10
CA LEU A 32 -5.18 4.57 16.62
C LEU A 32 -6.20 4.95 17.68
N LYS A 33 -6.03 4.45 18.91
CA LYS A 33 -6.94 4.77 20.02
C LYS A 33 -6.93 6.26 20.35
N GLY A 34 -5.76 6.87 20.35
CA GLY A 34 -5.59 8.31 20.56
C GLY A 34 -6.21 9.12 19.41
N GLY A 35 -5.90 8.74 18.17
CA GLY A 35 -6.42 9.42 16.98
C GLY A 35 -7.94 9.35 16.84
N ALA A 36 -8.57 8.24 17.25
CA ALA A 36 -10.03 8.10 17.22
C ALA A 36 -10.78 9.08 18.14
N GLN A 37 -10.10 9.71 19.08
CA GLN A 37 -10.67 10.69 20.00
C GLN A 37 -10.47 12.13 19.54
N LEU A 38 -9.68 12.33 18.48
CA LEU A 38 -9.41 13.67 17.93
C LEU A 38 -10.48 14.05 16.91
N PRO A 39 -10.87 15.32 16.84
CA PRO A 39 -11.72 15.80 15.76
C PRO A 39 -10.99 15.64 14.42
N PHE A 40 -11.72 15.19 13.41
CA PHE A 40 -11.20 15.20 12.04
C PHE A 40 -11.43 16.58 11.44
N GLU A 41 -10.34 17.23 11.05
CA GLU A 41 -10.38 18.48 10.32
C GLU A 41 -9.90 18.24 8.89
N GLU A 42 -10.73 18.61 7.93
CA GLU A 42 -10.40 18.50 6.53
C GLU A 42 -9.40 19.61 6.14
N VAL A 43 -8.22 19.20 5.68
CA VAL A 43 -7.19 20.14 5.25
C VAL A 43 -7.36 20.39 3.74
N PRO A 44 -7.58 21.65 3.32
CA PRO A 44 -7.67 21.97 1.90
C PRO A 44 -6.34 21.68 1.20
N MET A 45 -6.38 20.79 0.22
CA MET A 45 -5.20 20.41 -0.57
C MET A 45 -5.23 21.02 -1.97
N LYS A 46 -4.07 21.43 -2.45
CA LYS A 46 -3.89 21.94 -3.81
C LYS A 46 -3.25 20.87 -4.69
N LYS A 47 -3.44 21.02 -5.99
CA LYS A 47 -2.86 20.09 -6.98
C LYS A 47 -1.33 19.98 -6.91
N ASP A 48 -0.67 21.07 -6.49
CA ASP A 48 0.80 21.18 -6.42
C ASP A 48 1.35 20.73 -5.04
N ASP A 49 0.49 20.42 -4.07
CA ASP A 49 0.93 19.88 -2.78
C ASP A 49 1.51 18.48 -2.97
N ILE A 50 2.52 18.16 -2.16
CA ILE A 50 3.18 16.86 -2.20
C ILE A 50 2.24 15.80 -1.63
N ALA A 51 1.91 14.79 -2.44
CA ALA A 51 1.13 13.64 -2.03
C ALA A 51 2.01 12.51 -1.49
N PHE A 52 3.17 12.25 -2.13
CA PHE A 52 4.08 11.18 -1.75
C PHE A 52 5.55 11.59 -1.89
N LEU A 53 6.38 11.05 -1.00
CA LEU A 53 7.82 11.01 -1.15
C LEU A 53 8.22 9.59 -1.53
N GLN A 54 8.44 9.36 -2.81
CA GLN A 54 8.77 8.05 -3.33
C GLN A 54 10.28 7.90 -3.42
N TYR A 55 10.86 7.10 -2.53
CA TYR A 55 12.28 6.79 -2.58
C TYR A 55 12.58 5.78 -3.69
N THR A 56 13.57 6.10 -4.51
CA THR A 56 14.10 5.19 -5.52
C THR A 56 15.36 4.53 -4.99
N GLY A 57 15.54 3.23 -5.27
CA GLY A 57 16.79 2.55 -4.97
C GLY A 57 17.92 3.16 -5.81
N GLY A 58 18.78 3.94 -5.16
CA GLY A 58 19.94 4.55 -5.80
C GLY A 58 21.02 3.49 -6.03
N MET A 59 21.33 3.15 -7.29
CA MET A 59 22.52 2.37 -7.63
C MET A 59 23.83 3.10 -7.27
N THR A 60 23.78 4.37 -6.93
CA THR A 60 24.92 5.27 -6.67
C THR A 60 25.07 5.71 -5.21
N GLY A 61 24.39 5.07 -4.26
CA GLY A 61 24.69 5.18 -2.83
C GLY A 61 23.81 6.11 -1.98
N VAL A 62 23.26 7.19 -2.51
CA VAL A 62 22.36 8.07 -1.74
C VAL A 62 20.92 7.88 -2.21
N PRO A 63 19.99 7.43 -1.33
CA PRO A 63 18.60 7.31 -1.69
C PRO A 63 18.03 8.68 -2.11
N GLN A 64 17.42 8.73 -3.30
CA GLN A 64 16.73 9.92 -3.78
C GLN A 64 15.24 9.76 -3.60
N GLY A 65 14.60 10.74 -2.98
CA GLY A 65 13.14 10.80 -2.82
C GLY A 65 12.53 11.70 -3.90
N ALA A 66 11.77 11.12 -4.82
CA ALA A 66 10.96 11.87 -5.76
C ALA A 66 9.76 12.48 -5.04
N MET A 67 9.57 13.78 -5.16
CA MET A 67 8.39 14.49 -4.66
C MET A 67 7.26 14.37 -5.70
N LEU A 68 6.23 13.58 -5.37
CA LEU A 68 5.08 13.40 -6.24
C LEU A 68 3.92 14.25 -5.73
N THR A 69 3.47 15.20 -6.55
CA THR A 69 2.32 16.03 -6.23
C THR A 69 1.00 15.31 -6.50
N HIS A 70 -0.11 15.80 -5.95
CA HIS A 70 -1.46 15.33 -6.27
C HIS A 70 -1.71 15.35 -7.78
N GLN A 71 -1.25 16.39 -8.47
CA GLN A 71 -1.37 16.50 -9.92
C GLN A 71 -0.62 15.38 -10.66
N ASN A 72 0.60 15.03 -10.23
CA ASN A 72 1.37 13.95 -10.86
C ASN A 72 0.62 12.61 -10.75
N ILE A 73 0.09 12.30 -9.58
CA ILE A 73 -0.67 11.07 -9.35
C ILE A 73 -1.94 11.05 -10.19
N LEU A 74 -2.74 12.11 -10.15
CA LEU A 74 -4.00 12.19 -10.90
C LEU A 74 -3.77 12.12 -12.41
N ALA A 75 -2.73 12.79 -12.93
CA ALA A 75 -2.38 12.72 -14.35
C ALA A 75 -1.98 11.29 -14.76
N ASN A 76 -1.20 10.60 -13.94
CA ASN A 76 -0.80 9.22 -14.23
C ASN A 76 -1.99 8.25 -14.16
N ILE A 77 -2.90 8.43 -13.20
CA ILE A 77 -4.14 7.67 -13.13
C ILE A 77 -4.97 7.91 -14.40
N ALA A 78 -5.17 9.15 -14.80
CA ALA A 78 -5.95 9.48 -16.00
C ALA A 78 -5.34 8.87 -17.28
N GLN A 79 -4.02 8.88 -17.41
CA GLN A 79 -3.31 8.23 -18.51
C GLN A 79 -3.51 6.71 -18.50
N ALA A 80 -3.34 6.06 -17.33
CA ALA A 80 -3.55 4.62 -17.20
C ALA A 80 -4.99 4.22 -17.50
N LEU A 81 -5.97 4.96 -16.99
CA LEU A 81 -7.39 4.71 -17.26
C LEU A 81 -7.73 4.88 -18.73
N ALA A 82 -7.16 5.86 -19.43
CA ALA A 82 -7.36 6.04 -20.86
C ALA A 82 -6.88 4.82 -21.67
N TRP A 83 -5.83 4.14 -21.20
CA TRP A 83 -5.31 2.92 -21.82
C TRP A 83 -6.20 1.70 -21.60
N VAL A 84 -6.68 1.50 -20.38
CA VAL A 84 -7.40 0.28 -20.00
C VAL A 84 -8.91 0.36 -20.20
N LYS A 85 -9.47 1.55 -20.34
CA LYS A 85 -10.93 1.79 -20.46
C LYS A 85 -11.61 1.03 -21.61
N SER A 86 -10.89 0.70 -22.68
CA SER A 86 -11.43 -0.08 -23.79
C SER A 86 -11.41 -1.59 -23.56
N ILE A 87 -10.74 -2.04 -22.51
CA ILE A 87 -10.46 -3.47 -22.23
C ILE A 87 -11.20 -3.93 -20.98
N LEU A 88 -11.33 -3.04 -19.97
CA LEU A 88 -11.90 -3.37 -18.67
C LEU A 88 -13.33 -2.86 -18.52
N SER A 89 -14.17 -3.65 -17.88
CA SER A 89 -15.54 -3.30 -17.53
C SER A 89 -15.55 -2.68 -16.12
N ILE A 90 -16.05 -1.46 -16.00
CA ILE A 90 -16.06 -0.72 -14.71
C ILE A 90 -16.86 -1.49 -13.66
N GLY A 91 -16.24 -1.77 -12.52
CA GLY A 91 -16.86 -2.43 -11.37
C GLY A 91 -17.03 -3.94 -11.48
N GLU A 92 -16.61 -4.57 -12.58
CA GLU A 92 -16.81 -6.00 -12.83
C GLU A 92 -15.53 -6.83 -12.73
N GLU A 93 -14.38 -6.16 -12.75
CA GLU A 93 -13.10 -6.85 -12.80
C GLU A 93 -12.53 -7.14 -11.41
N THR A 94 -11.69 -8.16 -11.37
CA THR A 94 -10.89 -8.47 -10.18
C THR A 94 -9.42 -8.48 -10.53
N SER A 95 -8.66 -7.60 -9.90
CA SER A 95 -7.21 -7.53 -10.08
C SER A 95 -6.46 -8.31 -9.01
N VAL A 96 -5.29 -8.84 -9.36
CA VAL A 96 -4.43 -9.56 -8.42
C VAL A 96 -3.21 -8.71 -8.07
N GLY A 97 -3.24 -8.13 -6.87
CA GLY A 97 -2.17 -7.29 -6.33
C GLY A 97 -1.07 -8.13 -5.68
N ALA A 98 -0.14 -8.65 -6.47
CA ALA A 98 0.99 -9.44 -5.98
C ALA A 98 2.24 -8.60 -5.64
N LEU A 99 2.23 -7.31 -5.96
CA LEU A 99 3.31 -6.37 -5.65
C LEU A 99 2.97 -5.54 -4.39
N PRO A 100 3.96 -5.23 -3.56
CA PRO A 100 3.74 -4.40 -2.38
C PRO A 100 3.31 -2.98 -2.75
N PHE A 101 2.37 -2.40 -2.02
CA PHE A 101 1.86 -1.05 -2.28
C PHE A 101 2.85 0.09 -1.99
N TYR A 102 3.97 -0.17 -1.32
CA TYR A 102 5.05 0.80 -1.24
C TYR A 102 5.83 0.94 -2.55
N HIS A 103 5.65 0.04 -3.51
CA HIS A 103 6.18 0.19 -4.86
C HIS A 103 5.24 1.06 -5.68
N ILE A 104 5.77 2.14 -6.28
CA ILE A 104 4.95 3.16 -6.96
C ILE A 104 4.02 2.60 -8.05
N PHE A 105 4.47 1.60 -8.80
CA PHE A 105 3.64 0.93 -9.81
C PHE A 105 2.42 0.28 -9.17
N SER A 106 2.63 -0.47 -8.08
CA SER A 106 1.53 -1.13 -7.37
C SER A 106 0.56 -0.13 -6.76
N LEU A 107 1.08 0.93 -6.14
CA LEU A 107 0.27 2.00 -5.58
C LEU A 107 -0.57 2.68 -6.67
N THR A 108 0.02 3.01 -7.82
CA THR A 108 -0.70 3.71 -8.89
C THR A 108 -1.72 2.81 -9.57
N VAL A 109 -1.34 1.61 -9.99
CA VAL A 109 -2.21 0.71 -10.76
C VAL A 109 -3.19 -0.01 -9.85
N PHE A 110 -2.71 -0.82 -8.88
CA PHE A 110 -3.59 -1.68 -8.08
C PHE A 110 -4.35 -0.94 -6.98
N CYS A 111 -3.84 0.20 -6.50
CA CYS A 111 -4.57 0.98 -5.52
C CYS A 111 -5.42 2.05 -6.20
N PHE A 112 -4.81 2.99 -6.91
CA PHE A 112 -5.55 4.14 -7.39
C PHE A 112 -6.35 3.91 -8.68
N CYS A 113 -5.78 3.24 -9.70
CA CYS A 113 -6.53 3.03 -10.94
C CYS A 113 -7.70 2.06 -10.73
N PHE A 114 -7.48 0.92 -10.08
CA PHE A 114 -8.56 -0.03 -9.83
C PHE A 114 -9.60 0.52 -8.85
N MET A 115 -9.17 1.30 -7.85
CA MET A 115 -10.11 2.01 -6.97
C MET A 115 -10.96 3.04 -7.75
N ALA A 116 -10.37 3.76 -8.71
CA ALA A 116 -11.10 4.69 -9.58
C ALA A 116 -12.07 3.99 -10.54
N LEU A 117 -11.81 2.74 -10.90
CA LEU A 117 -12.69 1.88 -11.68
C LEU A 117 -13.75 1.15 -10.84
N GLY A 118 -13.68 1.24 -9.51
CA GLY A 118 -14.59 0.53 -8.59
C GLY A 118 -14.39 -0.98 -8.56
N GLU A 119 -13.17 -1.45 -8.86
CA GLU A 119 -12.85 -2.86 -8.98
C GLU A 119 -12.41 -3.51 -7.67
N THR A 120 -12.49 -4.83 -7.63
CA THR A 120 -11.97 -5.61 -6.51
C THR A 120 -10.48 -5.87 -6.71
N CYS A 121 -9.65 -5.52 -5.69
CA CYS A 121 -8.24 -5.88 -5.68
C CYS A 121 -7.98 -7.01 -4.69
N PHE A 122 -7.60 -8.18 -5.20
CA PHE A 122 -7.23 -9.32 -4.38
C PHE A 122 -5.74 -9.26 -4.03
N LEU A 123 -5.42 -9.07 -2.75
CA LEU A 123 -4.05 -8.86 -2.30
C LEU A 123 -3.34 -10.16 -1.97
N ILE A 124 -2.20 -10.40 -2.60
CA ILE A 124 -1.33 -11.55 -2.32
C ILE A 124 -0.24 -11.12 -1.32
N ILE A 125 -0.33 -11.65 -0.11
CA ILE A 125 0.59 -11.28 0.98
C ILE A 125 2.02 -11.77 0.72
N ASN A 126 2.16 -13.00 0.18
CA ASN A 126 3.45 -13.60 -0.12
C ASN A 126 3.47 -14.25 -1.51
N PRO A 127 3.83 -13.49 -2.56
CA PRO A 127 3.87 -14.01 -3.94
C PRO A 127 4.97 -15.07 -4.18
N ARG A 128 5.90 -15.25 -3.23
CA ARG A 128 6.93 -16.31 -3.30
C ARG A 128 6.41 -17.69 -2.86
N ASP A 129 5.32 -17.72 -2.12
CA ASP A 129 4.59 -18.95 -1.82
C ASP A 129 3.68 -19.30 -2.99
N ILE A 130 4.26 -19.93 -4.03
CA ILE A 130 3.56 -20.29 -5.27
C ILE A 130 2.33 -21.15 -4.99
N LYS A 131 2.43 -22.09 -4.05
CA LYS A 131 1.31 -22.98 -3.70
C LYS A 131 0.18 -22.21 -3.04
N GLY A 132 0.50 -21.36 -2.07
CA GLY A 132 -0.47 -20.48 -1.43
C GLY A 132 -1.08 -19.47 -2.41
N PHE A 133 -0.29 -18.94 -3.32
CA PHE A 133 -0.74 -18.04 -4.38
C PHE A 133 -1.77 -18.71 -5.30
N ILE A 134 -1.45 -19.90 -5.86
CA ILE A 134 -2.37 -20.64 -6.74
C ILE A 134 -3.67 -21.01 -6.02
N ASN A 135 -3.58 -21.41 -4.76
CA ASN A 135 -4.79 -21.77 -3.98
C ASN A 135 -5.66 -20.55 -3.60
N SER A 136 -5.15 -19.36 -3.80
CA SER A 136 -5.84 -18.10 -3.48
C SER A 136 -6.57 -17.48 -4.68
N LEU A 137 -6.24 -17.96 -5.90
CA LEU A 137 -6.92 -17.60 -7.15
C LEU A 137 -8.15 -18.48 -7.37
#